data_7688b0e86ee7307fd96e4e0d3040c543
#
_entry.id   7688b0e86ee7307fd96e4e0d3040c543
#
_cell.length_a   1.000
_cell.length_b   1.000
_cell.length_c   1.000
_cell.angle_alpha   90.00
_cell.angle_beta   90.00
_cell.angle_gamma   90.00
#
_symmetry.space_group_name_H-M   'P 1'
#
loop_
_entity.id
_entity.type
_entity.pdbx_description
1 polymer ?
#
loop_
_entity_poly.entity_id
_entity_poly.type
_entity_poly.pdbx_seq_one_letter_code
_entity_poly.pdbx_strand_id
1 'polypeptide(L)'
;MSLEQDNIDYYRDRFTNHLDSFQEPFRKWMKRRPLRRDLVHLLGSKDAVRVLDIGCGPITTLGCYSPDIDMQLEAVDIRADAYNDLLDEFGFQIPVRPIQGAAEDLVRLFGSESFDLVHCRNSLDHTANAMASLRAMVDVTKPGGFVYIEVYEREGRANKYGGIHQWDIYISDDGILTLGGKSMAPHVPLLACVEDGVRLYHIMNYLSVPTLDADCRKRAVRGKRNYYFDSEDGQDVVTARTIRFVIRKNG
;
A
#
# COMPACT_ATOMS: atom_id res chain seq x y z
N MET A 1 -23.74 8.88 0.60
CA MET A 1 -22.46 9.32 1.19
C MET A 1 -21.40 9.25 0.11
N SER A 2 -20.46 10.16 0.05
CA SER A 2 -19.36 10.09 -0.90
C SER A 2 -18.33 9.04 -0.45
N LEU A 3 -17.59 8.44 -1.37
CA LEU A 3 -16.49 7.49 -1.06
C LEU A 3 -15.43 8.10 -0.12
N GLU A 4 -15.30 9.42 -0.15
CA GLU A 4 -14.41 10.16 0.72
C GLU A 4 -14.91 10.12 2.17
N GLN A 5 -16.20 10.38 2.40
CA GLN A 5 -16.81 10.35 3.73
C GLN A 5 -16.76 8.95 4.33
N ASP A 6 -17.01 7.91 3.54
CA ASP A 6 -16.95 6.51 4.01
C ASP A 6 -15.57 6.15 4.58
N ASN A 7 -14.48 6.67 3.98
CA ASN A 7 -13.12 6.44 4.49
C ASN A 7 -12.82 7.21 5.78
N ILE A 8 -13.28 8.44 5.90
CA ILE A 8 -13.10 9.23 7.13
C ILE A 8 -13.87 8.59 8.29
N ASP A 9 -15.11 8.17 8.04
CA ASP A 9 -15.94 7.49 9.04
C ASP A 9 -15.34 6.15 9.47
N TYR A 10 -14.71 5.42 8.51
CA TYR A 10 -13.97 4.21 8.81
C TYR A 10 -12.83 4.47 9.81
N TYR A 11 -11.97 5.48 9.56
CA TYR A 11 -10.88 5.77 10.48
C TYR A 11 -11.35 6.39 11.79
N ARG A 12 -12.42 7.16 11.78
CA ARG A 12 -13.07 7.66 13.01
C ARG A 12 -13.52 6.52 13.91
N ASP A 13 -14.18 5.50 13.35
CA ASP A 13 -14.56 4.29 14.09
C ASP A 13 -13.31 3.57 14.64
N ARG A 14 -12.25 3.43 13.83
CA ARG A 14 -11.01 2.79 14.24
C ARG A 14 -10.33 3.53 15.39
N PHE A 15 -10.29 4.83 15.34
CA PHE A 15 -9.68 5.65 16.38
C PHE A 15 -10.52 5.65 17.66
N THR A 16 -11.83 5.56 17.55
CA THR A 16 -12.72 5.48 18.71
C THR A 16 -12.69 4.10 19.38
N ASN A 17 -12.75 3.02 18.59
CA ASN A 17 -13.08 1.70 19.08
C ASN A 17 -11.98 0.63 18.91
N HIS A 18 -10.96 0.88 18.07
CA HIS A 18 -10.06 -0.17 17.60
C HIS A 18 -8.58 0.23 17.52
N LEU A 19 -8.13 1.17 18.35
CA LEU A 19 -6.75 1.69 18.34
C LEU A 19 -5.65 0.62 18.47
N ASP A 20 -5.93 -0.45 19.21
CA ASP A 20 -5.01 -1.54 19.51
C ASP A 20 -5.40 -2.85 18.80
N SER A 21 -6.14 -2.78 17.69
CA SER A 21 -6.53 -3.99 16.97
C SER A 21 -5.28 -4.74 16.47
N PHE A 22 -5.35 -6.07 16.44
CA PHE A 22 -4.24 -6.89 15.94
C PHE A 22 -3.86 -6.58 14.48
N GLN A 23 -4.86 -6.26 13.66
CA GLN A 23 -4.68 -5.98 12.23
C GLN A 23 -4.17 -4.57 11.96
N GLU A 24 -4.59 -3.60 12.77
CA GLU A 24 -4.27 -2.19 12.62
C GLU A 24 -3.92 -1.60 14.00
N PRO A 25 -2.72 -1.85 14.49
CA PRO A 25 -2.31 -1.36 15.81
C PRO A 25 -1.91 0.12 15.72
N PHE A 26 -2.88 1.01 15.53
CA PHE A 26 -2.67 2.45 15.34
C PHE A 26 -1.84 3.07 16.45
N ARG A 27 -2.16 2.76 17.71
CA ARG A 27 -1.38 3.26 18.86
C ARG A 27 0.11 2.92 18.78
N LYS A 28 0.45 1.76 18.19
CA LYS A 28 1.84 1.39 17.91
C LYS A 28 2.41 2.21 16.76
N TRP A 29 1.62 2.47 15.72
CA TRP A 29 2.07 3.23 14.54
C TRP A 29 2.22 4.73 14.85
N MET A 30 1.49 5.28 15.78
CA MET A 30 1.64 6.66 16.27
C MET A 30 2.98 6.91 16.96
N LYS A 31 3.69 5.88 17.40
CA LYS A 31 4.97 6.02 18.08
C LYS A 31 6.12 6.09 17.09
N ARG A 32 7.20 6.80 17.48
CA ARG A 32 8.46 6.71 16.77
C ARG A 32 8.98 5.28 16.83
N ARG A 33 9.24 4.66 15.70
CA ARG A 33 9.69 3.27 15.60
C ARG A 33 10.61 3.09 14.39
N PRO A 34 11.48 2.06 14.42
CA PRO A 34 12.42 1.83 13.34
C PRO A 34 11.71 1.40 12.05
N LEU A 35 12.33 1.75 10.94
CA LEU A 35 11.93 1.27 9.60
C LEU A 35 11.87 -0.26 9.58
N ARG A 36 10.93 -0.82 8.84
CA ARG A 36 10.78 -2.26 8.64
C ARG A 36 12.10 -2.88 8.14
N ARG A 37 12.51 -4.01 8.71
CA ARG A 37 13.78 -4.67 8.41
C ARG A 37 13.94 -5.06 6.94
N ASP A 38 12.86 -5.53 6.31
CA ASP A 38 12.87 -5.88 4.89
C ASP A 38 13.19 -4.68 3.99
N LEU A 39 12.74 -3.48 4.35
CA LEU A 39 13.06 -2.24 3.65
C LEU A 39 14.48 -1.76 3.91
N VAL A 40 14.98 -1.91 5.15
CA VAL A 40 16.38 -1.61 5.47
C VAL A 40 17.35 -2.45 4.63
N HIS A 41 17.04 -3.73 4.41
CA HIS A 41 17.86 -4.60 3.55
C HIS A 41 17.92 -4.11 2.09
N LEU A 42 16.84 -3.54 1.55
CA LEU A 42 16.85 -2.96 0.20
C LEU A 42 17.74 -1.73 0.10
N LEU A 43 17.76 -0.91 1.15
CA LEU A 43 18.55 0.31 1.20
C LEU A 43 20.04 0.04 1.32
N GLY A 44 20.44 -1.11 1.86
CA GLY A 44 21.83 -1.53 1.99
C GLY A 44 22.62 -0.62 2.96
N SER A 45 23.87 -0.34 2.61
CA SER A 45 24.81 0.44 3.44
C SER A 45 24.87 1.92 3.06
N LYS A 46 23.76 2.53 2.71
CA LYS A 46 23.69 3.98 2.43
C LYS A 46 23.75 4.77 3.74
N ASP A 47 24.50 5.87 3.74
CA ASP A 47 24.62 6.75 4.91
C ASP A 47 23.35 7.58 5.13
N ALA A 48 22.73 8.04 4.03
CA ALA A 48 21.52 8.85 4.05
C ALA A 48 20.53 8.41 2.98
N VAL A 49 19.23 8.39 3.31
CA VAL A 49 18.17 7.98 2.39
C VAL A 49 16.92 8.84 2.55
N ARG A 50 16.20 9.01 1.44
CA ARG A 50 14.83 9.52 1.43
C ARG A 50 13.86 8.40 1.09
N VAL A 51 12.82 8.26 1.89
CA VAL A 51 11.77 7.23 1.75
C VAL A 51 10.43 7.92 1.57
N LEU A 52 9.62 7.44 0.64
CA LEU A 52 8.26 7.90 0.41
C LEU A 52 7.26 6.78 0.67
N ASP A 53 6.22 7.04 1.47
CA ASP A 53 5.09 6.14 1.70
C ASP A 53 3.83 6.69 1.02
N ILE A 54 3.31 5.97 0.03
CA ILE A 54 2.21 6.42 -0.83
C ILE A 54 0.91 5.71 -0.45
N GLY A 55 -0.19 6.49 -0.35
CA GLY A 55 -1.46 5.99 0.14
C GLY A 55 -1.34 5.50 1.58
N CYS A 56 -0.63 6.28 2.39
CA CYS A 56 -0.25 5.91 3.75
C CYS A 56 -1.43 5.88 4.74
N GLY A 57 -2.60 6.38 4.32
CA GLY A 57 -3.72 6.66 5.23
C GLY A 57 -3.37 7.75 6.25
N PRO A 58 -4.08 7.80 7.38
CA PRO A 58 -3.79 8.80 8.41
C PRO A 58 -2.45 8.59 9.12
N ILE A 59 -1.91 7.37 9.12
CA ILE A 59 -0.69 7.04 9.87
C ILE A 59 0.13 6.01 9.08
N THR A 60 1.36 6.37 8.73
CA THR A 60 2.28 5.45 8.04
C THR A 60 2.59 4.20 8.86
N THR A 61 2.65 3.07 8.18
CA THR A 61 2.97 1.77 8.80
C THR A 61 4.46 1.44 8.76
N LEU A 62 5.31 2.28 8.13
CA LEU A 62 6.71 1.93 7.87
C LEU A 62 7.63 1.99 9.09
N GLY A 63 7.47 2.98 9.92
CA GLY A 63 8.47 3.42 10.87
C GLY A 63 9.25 4.61 10.30
N CYS A 64 9.75 5.48 11.17
CA CYS A 64 10.19 6.81 10.80
C CYS A 64 11.68 7.10 11.11
N TYR A 65 12.47 6.09 11.45
CA TYR A 65 13.91 6.23 11.62
C TYR A 65 14.64 4.90 11.34
N SER A 66 15.93 4.98 11.11
CA SER A 66 16.85 3.84 11.15
C SER A 66 17.97 4.12 12.17
N PRO A 67 18.44 3.12 12.93
CA PRO A 67 19.56 3.30 13.84
C PRO A 67 20.87 3.65 13.10
N ASP A 68 21.06 3.09 11.92
CA ASP A 68 22.32 3.07 11.18
C ASP A 68 22.30 3.93 9.91
N ILE A 69 21.16 4.51 9.55
CA ILE A 69 20.98 5.28 8.31
C ILE A 69 20.29 6.60 8.65
N ASP A 70 20.84 7.72 8.21
CA ASP A 70 20.14 9.01 8.27
C ASP A 70 18.94 8.95 7.30
N MET A 71 17.74 8.94 7.85
CA MET A 71 16.52 8.67 7.10
C MET A 71 15.52 9.80 7.20
N GLN A 72 15.09 10.30 6.04
CA GLN A 72 13.95 11.17 5.91
C GLN A 72 12.76 10.38 5.34
N LEU A 73 11.64 10.37 6.06
CA LEU A 73 10.38 9.74 5.61
C LEU A 73 9.36 10.82 5.31
N GLU A 74 8.84 10.77 4.11
CA GLU A 74 7.67 11.53 3.67
C GLU A 74 6.52 10.57 3.41
N ALA A 75 5.29 10.99 3.70
CA ALA A 75 4.10 10.19 3.53
C ALA A 75 3.05 11.01 2.78
N VAL A 76 2.41 10.42 1.77
CA VAL A 76 1.43 11.10 0.94
C VAL A 76 0.15 10.30 0.85
N ASP A 77 -0.98 11.00 0.91
CA ASP A 77 -2.29 10.42 0.69
C ASP A 77 -3.22 11.44 0.03
N ILE A 78 -4.12 10.97 -0.83
CA ILE A 78 -5.09 11.83 -1.51
C ILE A 78 -6.10 12.48 -0.55
N ARG A 79 -6.21 11.99 0.67
CA ARG A 79 -7.12 12.47 1.74
C ARG A 79 -6.36 13.03 2.95
N ALA A 80 -5.09 13.38 2.78
CA ALA A 80 -4.24 13.77 3.89
C ALA A 80 -4.77 14.94 4.71
N ASP A 81 -5.39 15.94 4.07
CA ASP A 81 -5.97 17.09 4.79
C ASP A 81 -7.08 16.62 5.74
N ALA A 82 -8.03 15.81 5.27
CA ALA A 82 -9.10 15.27 6.09
C ALA A 82 -8.59 14.29 7.19
N TYR A 83 -7.51 13.55 6.90
CA TYR A 83 -6.86 12.72 7.91
C TYR A 83 -6.13 13.55 8.97
N ASN A 84 -5.49 14.64 8.58
CA ASN A 84 -4.86 15.56 9.52
C ASN A 84 -5.89 16.22 10.45
N ASP A 85 -7.04 16.64 9.91
CA ASP A 85 -8.17 17.16 10.70
C ASP A 85 -8.66 16.11 11.71
N LEU A 86 -8.78 14.85 11.27
CA LEU A 86 -9.19 13.75 12.14
C LEU A 86 -8.16 13.46 13.24
N LEU A 87 -6.86 13.50 12.92
CA LEU A 87 -5.80 13.34 13.91
C LEU A 87 -5.81 14.45 14.95
N ASP A 88 -6.08 15.69 14.52
CA ASP A 88 -6.19 16.85 15.42
C ASP A 88 -7.44 16.77 16.29
N GLU A 89 -8.59 16.33 15.75
CA GLU A 89 -9.82 16.08 16.50
C GLU A 89 -9.59 15.09 17.67
N PHE A 90 -8.81 14.02 17.43
CA PHE A 90 -8.46 13.04 18.46
C PHE A 90 -7.26 13.44 19.33
N GLY A 91 -6.60 14.57 19.04
CA GLY A 91 -5.41 15.03 19.74
C GLY A 91 -4.19 14.13 19.54
N PHE A 92 -4.12 13.39 18.41
CA PHE A 92 -3.04 12.46 18.15
C PHE A 92 -1.80 13.15 17.63
N GLN A 93 -0.68 12.91 18.31
CA GLN A 93 0.64 13.33 17.88
C GLN A 93 1.36 12.17 17.20
N ILE A 94 1.73 12.35 15.93
CA ILE A 94 2.40 11.33 15.12
C ILE A 94 3.71 11.85 14.55
N PRO A 95 4.73 10.99 14.37
CA PRO A 95 6.06 11.41 13.91
C PRO A 95 6.08 11.97 12.48
N VAL A 96 5.22 11.47 11.60
CA VAL A 96 5.14 11.85 10.19
C VAL A 96 3.68 12.05 9.82
N ARG A 97 3.29 13.29 9.53
CA ARG A 97 1.95 13.61 9.05
C ARG A 97 1.87 13.42 7.55
N PRO A 98 0.75 12.91 7.02
CA PRO A 98 0.57 12.79 5.58
C PRO A 98 0.48 14.15 4.90
N ILE A 99 1.00 14.22 3.67
CA ILE A 99 0.94 15.35 2.77
C ILE A 99 -0.18 15.10 1.75
N GLN A 100 -1.00 16.11 1.47
CA GLN A 100 -2.08 16.01 0.49
C GLN A 100 -1.53 15.83 -0.92
N GLY A 101 -1.90 14.72 -1.58
CA GLY A 101 -1.50 14.49 -2.95
C GLY A 101 -1.94 13.15 -3.52
N ALA A 102 -2.17 13.12 -4.84
CA ALA A 102 -2.47 11.88 -5.56
C ALA A 102 -1.19 11.15 -5.97
N ALA A 103 -1.26 9.83 -6.10
CA ALA A 103 -0.14 9.01 -6.53
C ALA A 103 0.30 9.31 -7.98
N GLU A 104 -0.59 9.85 -8.79
CA GLU A 104 -0.31 10.29 -10.16
C GLU A 104 0.49 11.60 -10.22
N ASP A 105 0.48 12.38 -9.15
CA ASP A 105 1.07 13.72 -9.08
C ASP A 105 2.45 13.79 -8.41
N LEU A 106 3.07 12.66 -8.11
CA LEU A 106 4.29 12.58 -7.29
C LEU A 106 5.45 13.40 -7.84
N VAL A 107 5.65 13.40 -9.17
CA VAL A 107 6.71 14.19 -9.80
C VAL A 107 6.48 15.70 -9.59
N ARG A 108 5.24 16.15 -9.66
CA ARG A 108 4.89 17.56 -9.39
C ARG A 108 5.12 17.93 -7.92
N LEU A 109 4.86 17.02 -7.01
CA LEU A 109 4.99 17.24 -5.57
C LEU A 109 6.44 17.23 -5.09
N PHE A 110 7.25 16.29 -5.60
CA PHE A 110 8.56 15.96 -5.03
C PHE A 110 9.73 16.11 -6.01
N GLY A 111 9.45 16.28 -7.31
CA GLY A 111 10.46 16.20 -8.38
C GLY A 111 10.84 14.77 -8.73
N SER A 112 11.40 14.59 -9.92
CA SER A 112 11.95 13.29 -10.36
C SER A 112 13.16 12.89 -9.52
N GLU A 113 13.42 11.58 -9.42
CA GLU A 113 14.64 11.01 -8.82
C GLU A 113 14.95 11.51 -7.40
N SER A 114 13.89 11.67 -6.60
CA SER A 114 13.99 12.27 -5.25
C SER A 114 14.15 11.25 -4.13
N PHE A 115 13.71 10.01 -4.33
CA PHE A 115 13.63 9.00 -3.27
C PHE A 115 14.49 7.77 -3.55
N ASP A 116 15.12 7.24 -2.51
CA ASP A 116 15.87 5.99 -2.55
C ASP A 116 14.95 4.77 -2.46
N LEU A 117 13.82 4.92 -1.78
CA LEU A 117 12.77 3.91 -1.64
C LEU A 117 11.40 4.57 -1.71
N VAL A 118 10.55 4.07 -2.57
CA VAL A 118 9.14 4.41 -2.68
C VAL A 118 8.33 3.19 -2.27
N HIS A 119 7.43 3.37 -1.32
CA HIS A 119 6.58 2.31 -0.79
C HIS A 119 5.10 2.61 -1.05
N CYS A 120 4.35 1.57 -1.38
CA CYS A 120 2.90 1.64 -1.56
C CYS A 120 2.26 0.36 -1.04
N ARG A 121 1.36 0.48 -0.07
CA ARG A 121 0.71 -0.68 0.53
C ARG A 121 -0.81 -0.54 0.50
N ASN A 122 -1.48 -1.51 -0.14
CA ASN A 122 -2.94 -1.59 -0.25
C ASN A 122 -3.59 -0.27 -0.69
N SER A 123 -2.99 0.39 -1.68
CA SER A 123 -3.50 1.67 -2.18
C SER A 123 -3.35 1.84 -3.70
N LEU A 124 -2.51 1.04 -4.37
CA LEU A 124 -2.37 1.11 -5.83
C LEU A 124 -3.69 0.76 -6.54
N ASP A 125 -4.46 -0.17 -6.00
CA ASP A 125 -5.78 -0.55 -6.50
C ASP A 125 -6.87 0.50 -6.26
N HIS A 126 -6.60 1.51 -5.42
CA HIS A 126 -7.48 2.64 -5.12
C HIS A 126 -7.22 3.88 -5.99
N THR A 127 -6.15 3.91 -6.77
CA THR A 127 -5.77 5.09 -7.57
C THR A 127 -6.72 5.29 -8.74
N ALA A 128 -6.85 6.51 -9.21
CA ALA A 128 -7.68 6.81 -10.37
C ALA A 128 -7.09 6.16 -11.64
N ASN A 129 -5.75 6.11 -11.73
CA ASN A 129 -5.03 5.47 -12.82
C ASN A 129 -3.79 4.74 -12.31
N ALA A 130 -3.90 3.41 -12.08
CA ALA A 130 -2.80 2.61 -11.54
C ALA A 130 -1.55 2.62 -12.44
N MET A 131 -1.69 2.73 -13.76
CA MET A 131 -0.54 2.83 -14.67
C MET A 131 0.20 4.17 -14.49
N ALA A 132 -0.53 5.27 -14.44
CA ALA A 132 0.06 6.59 -14.20
C ALA A 132 0.71 6.68 -12.82
N SER A 133 0.04 6.13 -11.79
CA SER A 133 0.57 6.04 -10.43
C SER A 133 1.89 5.25 -10.39
N LEU A 134 1.93 4.09 -11.04
CA LEU A 134 3.13 3.25 -11.07
C LEU A 134 4.30 3.97 -11.79
N ARG A 135 4.02 4.66 -12.92
CA ARG A 135 5.03 5.49 -13.60
C ARG A 135 5.54 6.58 -12.69
N ALA A 136 4.65 7.34 -12.06
CA ALA A 136 5.04 8.41 -11.14
C ALA A 136 5.88 7.89 -9.96
N MET A 137 5.58 6.69 -9.43
CA MET A 137 6.41 6.03 -8.41
C MET A 137 7.82 5.75 -8.92
N VAL A 138 7.95 5.24 -10.15
CA VAL A 138 9.27 4.98 -10.77
C VAL A 138 10.00 6.28 -11.06
N ASP A 139 9.30 7.30 -11.56
CA ASP A 139 9.90 8.58 -11.93
C ASP A 139 10.49 9.33 -10.73
N VAL A 140 9.81 9.32 -9.59
CA VAL A 140 10.32 9.94 -8.35
C VAL A 140 11.40 9.10 -7.66
N THR A 141 11.59 7.85 -8.08
CA THR A 141 12.65 6.97 -7.56
C THR A 141 13.97 7.30 -8.22
N LYS A 142 15.03 7.44 -7.43
CA LYS A 142 16.41 7.64 -7.91
C LYS A 142 16.91 6.46 -8.74
N PRO A 143 17.85 6.66 -9.66
CA PRO A 143 18.60 5.57 -10.28
C PRO A 143 19.21 4.65 -9.21
N GLY A 144 19.05 3.33 -9.38
CA GLY A 144 19.46 2.32 -8.40
C GLY A 144 18.54 2.17 -7.19
N GLY A 145 17.51 3.01 -7.06
CA GLY A 145 16.48 2.96 -6.01
C GLY A 145 15.40 1.91 -6.26
N PHE A 146 14.47 1.82 -5.34
CA PHE A 146 13.44 0.77 -5.32
C PHE A 146 12.03 1.32 -5.18
N VAL A 147 11.09 0.71 -5.90
CA VAL A 147 9.65 0.82 -5.66
C VAL A 147 9.18 -0.50 -5.04
N TYR A 148 8.67 -0.44 -3.82
CA TYR A 148 8.18 -1.59 -3.06
C TYR A 148 6.66 -1.52 -2.93
N ILE A 149 5.97 -2.49 -3.49
CA ILE A 149 4.51 -2.53 -3.51
C ILE A 149 4.01 -3.79 -2.82
N GLU A 150 3.01 -3.61 -1.95
CA GLU A 150 2.30 -4.69 -1.26
C GLU A 150 0.80 -4.50 -1.49
N VAL A 151 0.13 -5.49 -2.07
CA VAL A 151 -1.29 -5.46 -2.41
C VAL A 151 -1.96 -6.80 -2.14
N TYR A 152 -3.25 -6.79 -1.90
CA TYR A 152 -4.04 -8.01 -1.97
C TYR A 152 -4.31 -8.39 -3.43
N GLU A 153 -4.22 -9.69 -3.72
CA GLU A 153 -4.42 -10.18 -5.08
C GLU A 153 -5.87 -9.99 -5.52
N ARG A 154 -6.08 -9.44 -6.73
CA ARG A 154 -7.40 -9.28 -7.39
C ARG A 154 -8.43 -8.51 -6.55
N GLU A 155 -8.01 -7.48 -5.84
CA GLU A 155 -8.86 -6.74 -4.91
C GLU A 155 -10.01 -6.01 -5.61
N GLY A 156 -9.79 -5.49 -6.80
CA GLY A 156 -10.84 -4.91 -7.63
C GLY A 156 -11.97 -5.92 -7.92
N ARG A 157 -11.62 -7.12 -8.39
CA ARG A 157 -12.59 -8.19 -8.66
C ARG A 157 -13.30 -8.66 -7.40
N ALA A 158 -12.56 -8.87 -6.32
CA ALA A 158 -13.10 -9.32 -5.04
C ALA A 158 -14.15 -8.34 -4.48
N ASN A 159 -13.95 -7.05 -4.71
CA ASN A 159 -14.91 -5.99 -4.35
C ASN A 159 -15.86 -5.62 -5.50
N LYS A 160 -15.94 -6.42 -6.58
CA LYS A 160 -16.78 -6.16 -7.75
C LYS A 160 -16.51 -4.79 -8.39
N TYR A 161 -15.29 -4.31 -8.29
CA TYR A 161 -14.85 -2.96 -8.68
C TYR A 161 -15.73 -1.85 -8.09
N GLY A 162 -16.20 -2.06 -6.87
CA GLY A 162 -17.00 -1.11 -6.12
C GLY A 162 -16.16 -0.26 -5.17
N GLY A 163 -16.70 0.90 -4.81
CA GLY A 163 -16.00 1.80 -3.89
C GLY A 163 -14.65 2.27 -4.44
N ILE A 164 -13.62 2.16 -3.63
CA ILE A 164 -12.25 2.59 -3.97
C ILE A 164 -11.45 1.53 -4.75
N HIS A 165 -11.90 0.28 -4.79
CA HIS A 165 -11.17 -0.83 -5.41
C HIS A 165 -11.42 -0.88 -6.92
N GLN A 166 -10.56 -0.25 -7.71
CA GLN A 166 -10.74 -0.09 -9.16
C GLN A 166 -9.86 -1.04 -9.98
N TRP A 167 -8.78 -1.57 -9.39
CA TRP A 167 -7.76 -2.32 -10.12
C TRP A 167 -7.49 -3.69 -9.51
N ASP A 168 -7.15 -4.63 -10.38
CA ASP A 168 -6.65 -5.96 -10.04
C ASP A 168 -5.14 -6.01 -10.25
N ILE A 169 -4.39 -6.43 -9.24
CA ILE A 169 -2.99 -6.80 -9.37
C ILE A 169 -2.90 -8.28 -9.00
N TYR A 170 -2.32 -9.08 -9.88
CA TYR A 170 -2.27 -10.54 -9.68
C TYR A 170 -1.14 -11.19 -10.49
N ILE A 171 -0.82 -12.44 -10.15
CA ILE A 171 0.07 -13.27 -10.95
C ILE A 171 -0.81 -14.12 -11.85
N SER A 172 -0.63 -14.00 -13.19
CA SER A 172 -1.36 -14.80 -14.16
C SER A 172 -0.93 -16.28 -14.12
N ASP A 173 -1.68 -17.14 -14.80
CA ASP A 173 -1.38 -18.57 -14.88
C ASP A 173 0.00 -18.84 -15.52
N ASP A 174 0.47 -17.91 -16.38
CA ASP A 174 1.81 -17.95 -16.98
C ASP A 174 2.90 -17.38 -16.05
N GLY A 175 2.58 -17.04 -14.79
CA GLY A 175 3.51 -16.50 -13.81
C GLY A 175 3.85 -15.02 -14.00
N ILE A 176 3.10 -14.27 -14.80
CA ILE A 176 3.35 -12.87 -15.10
C ILE A 176 2.60 -11.97 -14.12
N LEU A 177 3.32 -11.06 -13.46
CA LEU A 177 2.70 -10.01 -12.64
C LEU A 177 1.88 -9.08 -13.56
N THR A 178 0.58 -9.04 -13.34
CA THR A 178 -0.40 -8.48 -14.27
C THR A 178 -1.24 -7.41 -13.59
N LEU A 179 -1.53 -6.34 -14.33
CA LEU A 179 -2.48 -5.29 -13.97
C LEU A 179 -3.74 -5.43 -14.83
N GLY A 180 -4.90 -5.37 -14.19
CA GLY A 180 -6.20 -5.35 -14.81
C GLY A 180 -7.15 -4.36 -14.13
N GLY A 181 -8.30 -4.13 -14.73
CA GLY A 181 -9.34 -3.26 -14.18
C GLY A 181 -10.68 -3.51 -14.86
N LYS A 182 -11.77 -2.99 -14.29
CA LYS A 182 -13.14 -3.22 -14.78
C LYS A 182 -13.30 -2.91 -16.27
N SER A 183 -12.70 -1.84 -16.76
CA SER A 183 -12.77 -1.37 -18.14
C SER A 183 -11.50 -1.64 -18.93
N MET A 184 -10.56 -2.40 -18.36
CA MET A 184 -9.28 -2.71 -18.99
C MET A 184 -9.29 -4.13 -19.56
N ALA A 185 -9.41 -4.23 -20.87
CA ALA A 185 -9.26 -5.49 -21.60
C ALA A 185 -8.47 -5.21 -22.90
N PRO A 186 -7.40 -6.00 -23.16
CA PRO A 186 -6.85 -7.07 -22.31
C PRO A 186 -6.13 -6.53 -21.05
N HIS A 187 -5.99 -7.38 -20.03
CA HIS A 187 -5.08 -7.11 -18.91
C HIS A 187 -3.64 -7.14 -19.40
N VAL A 188 -2.77 -6.34 -18.79
CA VAL A 188 -1.40 -6.15 -19.26
C VAL A 188 -0.36 -6.57 -18.24
N PRO A 189 0.83 -7.03 -18.67
CA PRO A 189 1.97 -7.18 -17.76
C PRO A 189 2.23 -5.87 -17.03
N LEU A 190 2.34 -5.91 -15.70
CA LEU A 190 2.46 -4.70 -14.89
C LEU A 190 3.70 -3.88 -15.26
N LEU A 191 4.82 -4.54 -15.56
CA LEU A 191 6.04 -3.84 -15.98
C LEU A 191 5.94 -3.18 -17.35
N ALA A 192 5.00 -3.59 -18.21
CA ALA A 192 4.74 -2.90 -19.46
C ALA A 192 4.07 -1.52 -19.25
N CYS A 193 3.61 -1.24 -18.04
CA CYS A 193 3.04 0.06 -17.67
C CYS A 193 4.11 1.12 -17.36
N VAL A 194 5.37 0.74 -17.23
CA VAL A 194 6.49 1.63 -16.94
C VAL A 194 7.47 1.64 -18.14
N GLU A 195 8.22 2.70 -18.25
CA GLU A 195 9.21 2.86 -19.32
C GLU A 195 10.40 1.90 -19.14
N ASP A 196 11.23 1.79 -20.18
CA ASP A 196 12.49 1.06 -20.12
C ASP A 196 13.37 1.58 -18.97
N GLY A 197 14.23 0.72 -18.45
CA GLY A 197 15.15 1.13 -17.37
C GLY A 197 14.71 0.67 -15.97
N VAL A 198 13.72 -0.21 -15.89
CA VAL A 198 13.32 -0.88 -14.64
C VAL A 198 13.35 -2.40 -14.79
N ARG A 199 13.47 -3.09 -13.67
CA ARG A 199 13.35 -4.54 -13.62
C ARG A 199 12.60 -4.99 -12.38
N LEU A 200 11.89 -6.09 -12.49
CA LEU A 200 11.36 -6.79 -11.32
C LEU A 200 12.55 -7.36 -10.53
N TYR A 201 12.77 -6.81 -9.35
CA TYR A 201 13.88 -7.21 -8.48
C TYR A 201 13.50 -8.42 -7.62
N HIS A 202 12.28 -8.40 -7.11
CA HIS A 202 11.76 -9.46 -6.25
C HIS A 202 10.25 -9.53 -6.35
N ILE A 203 9.69 -10.73 -6.25
CA ILE A 203 8.26 -10.96 -6.12
C ILE A 203 8.02 -12.07 -5.09
N MET A 204 7.11 -11.84 -4.18
CA MET A 204 6.60 -12.84 -3.25
C MET A 204 5.09 -12.87 -3.31
N ASN A 205 4.56 -14.07 -3.48
CA ASN A 205 3.15 -14.35 -3.25
C ASN A 205 3.06 -15.22 -2.00
N TYR A 206 2.37 -14.77 -0.98
CA TYR A 206 2.20 -15.54 0.23
C TYR A 206 0.74 -15.51 0.69
N LEU A 207 0.31 -16.65 1.19
CA LEU A 207 -0.95 -16.74 1.89
C LEU A 207 -0.76 -16.07 3.26
N SER A 208 -1.34 -14.91 3.45
CA SER A 208 -1.57 -14.46 4.80
C SER A 208 -2.76 -15.25 5.34
N VAL A 209 -2.48 -16.30 6.10
CA VAL A 209 -3.50 -16.91 6.95
C VAL A 209 -3.62 -15.99 8.17
N PRO A 210 -4.65 -15.15 8.28
CA PRO A 210 -4.94 -14.53 9.54
C PRO A 210 -5.22 -15.68 10.50
N THR A 211 -4.59 -15.70 11.66
CA THR A 211 -5.11 -16.49 12.79
C THR A 211 -6.55 -16.05 12.96
N LEU A 212 -7.48 -16.91 12.53
CA LEU A 212 -8.89 -16.58 12.43
C LEU A 212 -9.46 -16.42 13.83
N ASP A 213 -9.51 -15.20 14.31
CA ASP A 213 -10.38 -14.89 15.40
C ASP A 213 -11.87 -14.96 14.95
N ALA A 214 -12.78 -15.08 15.88
CA ALA A 214 -14.21 -15.19 15.60
C ALA A 214 -14.75 -13.97 14.81
N ASP A 215 -14.08 -12.82 14.88
CA ASP A 215 -14.45 -11.59 14.21
C ASP A 215 -13.99 -11.60 12.72
N CYS A 216 -12.85 -12.19 12.43
CA CYS A 216 -12.40 -12.41 11.06
C CYS A 216 -13.35 -13.35 10.31
N ARG A 217 -13.81 -14.42 10.97
CA ARG A 217 -14.83 -15.35 10.41
C ARG A 217 -16.15 -14.64 10.13
N LYS A 218 -16.65 -13.80 11.05
CA LYS A 218 -17.90 -13.06 10.87
C LYS A 218 -17.83 -12.04 9.74
N ARG A 219 -16.66 -11.43 9.51
CA ARG A 219 -16.44 -10.45 8.42
C ARG A 219 -16.30 -11.12 7.07
N ALA A 220 -15.64 -12.28 7.00
CA ALA A 220 -15.57 -13.11 5.81
C ALA A 220 -16.95 -13.53 5.34
N VAL A 221 -17.79 -14.05 6.22
CA VAL A 221 -19.18 -14.46 5.93
C VAL A 221 -20.05 -13.29 5.48
N ARG A 222 -19.76 -12.06 5.89
CA ARG A 222 -20.51 -10.86 5.46
C ARG A 222 -20.05 -10.24 4.15
N GLY A 223 -19.07 -10.84 3.45
CA GLY A 223 -18.55 -10.34 2.17
C GLY A 223 -17.87 -8.97 2.25
N LYS A 224 -17.44 -8.56 3.44
CA LYS A 224 -16.87 -7.22 3.67
C LYS A 224 -15.35 -7.13 3.60
N ARG A 225 -14.63 -8.21 3.24
CA ARG A 225 -13.18 -8.19 2.95
C ARG A 225 -12.80 -9.30 1.98
N ASN A 226 -11.72 -9.09 1.26
CA ASN A 226 -11.13 -9.92 0.22
C ASN A 226 -10.55 -11.23 0.76
N TYR A 227 -11.42 -12.09 1.19
CA TYR A 227 -11.08 -13.43 1.57
C TYR A 227 -11.54 -14.36 0.45
N TYR A 228 -10.61 -15.03 -0.20
CA TYR A 228 -10.97 -16.14 -1.08
C TYR A 228 -11.40 -17.32 -0.21
N PHE A 229 -12.61 -17.77 -0.41
CA PHE A 229 -13.05 -19.07 0.10
C PHE A 229 -12.55 -20.13 -0.87
N ASP A 230 -11.60 -20.93 -0.42
CA ASP A 230 -11.25 -22.15 -1.12
C ASP A 230 -12.08 -23.28 -0.47
N SER A 231 -13.16 -23.69 -1.16
CA SER A 231 -14.16 -24.61 -0.62
C SER A 231 -14.01 -26.01 -1.22
N GLU A 232 -12.79 -26.49 -1.47
CA GLU A 232 -12.67 -27.88 -1.95
C GLU A 232 -13.03 -28.94 -0.91
N ASP A 233 -12.99 -28.64 0.41
CA ASP A 233 -13.21 -29.62 1.47
C ASP A 233 -14.22 -29.20 2.57
N GLY A 234 -15.07 -28.23 2.35
CA GLY A 234 -16.11 -27.85 3.33
C GLY A 234 -15.58 -27.23 4.64
N GLN A 235 -14.32 -26.94 4.73
CA GLN A 235 -13.72 -26.09 5.77
C GLN A 235 -13.48 -24.70 5.19
N ASP A 236 -14.21 -23.71 5.67
CA ASP A 236 -14.05 -22.31 5.30
C ASP A 236 -12.65 -21.79 5.68
N VAL A 237 -11.67 -22.04 4.83
CA VAL A 237 -10.34 -21.44 4.98
C VAL A 237 -10.32 -20.11 4.24
N VAL A 238 -10.36 -19.05 5.01
CA VAL A 238 -10.29 -17.71 4.49
C VAL A 238 -8.82 -17.34 4.24
N THR A 239 -8.38 -17.37 3.00
CA THR A 239 -7.02 -16.99 2.63
C THR A 239 -7.02 -15.72 1.82
N ALA A 240 -6.42 -14.64 2.36
CA ALA A 240 -6.08 -13.48 1.56
C ALA A 240 -4.68 -13.70 0.95
N ARG A 241 -4.60 -13.79 -0.38
CA ARG A 241 -3.29 -13.79 -1.05
C ARG A 241 -2.76 -12.36 -1.10
N THR A 242 -1.59 -12.16 -0.56
CA THR A 242 -0.87 -10.88 -0.63
C THR A 242 0.27 -11.03 -1.62
N ILE A 243 0.35 -10.12 -2.58
CA ILE A 243 1.48 -10.00 -3.48
C ILE A 243 2.34 -8.86 -2.99
N ARG A 244 3.62 -9.15 -2.84
CA ARG A 244 4.64 -8.16 -2.54
C ARG A 244 5.66 -8.20 -3.66
N PHE A 245 5.88 -7.08 -4.30
CA PHE A 245 6.86 -7.00 -5.37
C PHE A 245 7.71 -5.74 -5.27
N VAL A 246 8.93 -5.85 -5.78
CA VAL A 246 9.93 -4.80 -5.75
C VAL A 246 10.42 -4.56 -7.16
N ILE A 247 10.31 -3.33 -7.61
CA ILE A 247 10.87 -2.86 -8.86
C ILE A 247 12.15 -2.11 -8.52
N ARG A 248 13.24 -2.38 -9.23
CA ARG A 248 14.48 -1.61 -9.16
C ARG A 248 14.62 -0.75 -10.40
N LYS A 249 14.84 0.55 -10.21
CA LYS A 249 15.24 1.46 -11.28
C LYS A 249 16.72 1.23 -11.58
N ASN A 250 17.06 1.13 -12.86
CA ASN A 250 18.46 0.98 -13.27
C ASN A 250 19.27 2.22 -12.88
N GLY A 251 20.54 2.03 -12.58
CA GLY A 251 21.47 3.12 -12.29
C GLY A 251 22.20 3.59 -13.54
#